data_62bb10bc3cdfc3a90a4c4eb90e7dbbc5
#
_entry.id   62bb10bc3cdfc3a90a4c4eb90e7dbbc5
#
_cell.length_a   1.000
_cell.length_b   1.000
_cell.length_c   1.000
_cell.angle_alpha   90.00
_cell.angle_beta   90.00
_cell.angle_gamma   90.00
#
_symmetry.space_group_name_H-M   'P 1'
#
loop_
_entity.id
_entity.type
_entity.pdbx_description
1 polymer ?
#
loop_
_entity_poly.entity_id
_entity_poly.type
_entity_poly.pdbx_seq_one_letter_code
_entity_poly.pdbx_strand_id
1 'polypeptide(L)'
;MRAVVINRNQQEFVAPMRASLSPLEPVFVFDRCEPVDDCVHVVNRDGDGFLAGRMRDLGAEGIDDDILFLDGDKVPMGDIVADIESLNGLYDCICYGIEGSLEHSRLRSFMREDGRHGIVDWQARGFPYAYGCYSCGLWVCRDAVRKLRELNGGRIFHPAFDGTWGDEDNFLADELGYNGFRIGYSTRVRLAGSFGSCDDKQKFDGFTANFINRIRLRRDLLGAPA
;
A
#
# COMPACT_ATOMS: atom_id res chain seq x y z
N MET A 1 -8.58 13.78 -1.77
CA MET A 1 -7.76 12.54 -1.96
C MET A 1 -6.73 12.77 -3.06
N ARG A 2 -5.53 12.22 -2.89
CA ARG A 2 -4.43 12.23 -3.87
C ARG A 2 -3.99 10.79 -4.17
N ALA A 3 -3.51 10.53 -5.37
CA ALA A 3 -2.91 9.24 -5.72
C ALA A 3 -1.39 9.38 -5.89
N VAL A 4 -0.64 8.41 -5.38
CA VAL A 4 0.81 8.29 -5.52
C VAL A 4 1.12 6.95 -6.17
N VAL A 5 1.79 6.98 -7.31
CA VAL A 5 2.09 5.79 -8.11
C VAL A 5 3.61 5.63 -8.24
N ILE A 6 4.16 4.57 -7.69
CA ILE A 6 5.59 4.29 -7.85
C ILE A 6 5.84 3.53 -9.15
N ASN A 7 6.75 4.03 -9.97
CA ASN A 7 7.05 3.48 -11.30
C ASN A 7 8.54 3.18 -11.44
N ARG A 8 8.86 1.97 -11.89
CA ARG A 8 10.22 1.54 -12.17
C ARG A 8 10.27 0.78 -13.48
N ASN A 9 10.64 1.47 -14.56
CA ASN A 9 10.66 0.92 -15.92
C ASN A 9 9.30 0.37 -16.39
N GLN A 10 8.22 1.07 -16.04
CA GLN A 10 6.82 0.69 -16.30
C GLN A 10 6.06 1.86 -16.95
N GLN A 11 6.76 2.62 -17.80
CA GLN A 11 6.22 3.84 -18.43
C GLN A 11 4.98 3.58 -19.29
N GLU A 12 4.86 2.38 -19.86
CA GLU A 12 3.71 1.95 -20.64
C GLU A 12 2.38 1.93 -19.86
N PHE A 13 2.47 1.83 -18.53
CA PHE A 13 1.28 1.84 -17.67
C PHE A 13 0.85 3.24 -17.22
N VAL A 14 1.64 4.30 -17.49
CA VAL A 14 1.30 5.66 -17.03
C VAL A 14 -0.03 6.13 -17.61
N ALA A 15 -0.26 5.98 -18.91
CA ALA A 15 -1.49 6.40 -19.55
C ALA A 15 -2.72 5.59 -19.08
N PRO A 16 -2.70 4.24 -19.04
CA PRO A 16 -3.79 3.45 -18.46
C PRO A 16 -4.06 3.79 -16.98
N MET A 17 -3.01 4.02 -16.20
CA MET A 17 -3.14 4.38 -14.79
C MET A 17 -3.83 5.73 -14.61
N ARG A 18 -3.43 6.76 -15.35
CA ARG A 18 -4.09 8.07 -15.33
C ARG A 18 -5.57 7.97 -15.71
N ALA A 19 -5.88 7.18 -16.74
CA ALA A 19 -7.26 6.99 -17.17
C ALA A 19 -8.11 6.30 -16.08
N SER A 20 -7.58 5.27 -15.41
CA SER A 20 -8.30 4.54 -14.36
C SER A 20 -8.46 5.32 -13.06
N LEU A 21 -7.64 6.34 -12.83
CA LEU A 21 -7.67 7.19 -11.62
C LEU A 21 -8.43 8.50 -11.82
N SER A 22 -8.98 8.75 -13.02
CA SER A 22 -9.78 9.96 -13.24
C SER A 22 -10.97 10.02 -12.25
N PRO A 23 -11.25 11.18 -11.61
CA PRO A 23 -10.74 12.51 -11.89
C PRO A 23 -9.46 12.92 -11.11
N LEU A 24 -8.80 12.01 -10.42
CA LEU A 24 -7.57 12.32 -9.70
C LEU A 24 -6.44 12.60 -10.68
N GLU A 25 -5.53 13.50 -10.32
CA GLU A 25 -4.24 13.69 -10.98
C GLU A 25 -3.15 13.03 -10.13
N PRO A 26 -2.69 11.82 -10.50
CA PRO A 26 -1.73 11.08 -9.71
C PRO A 26 -0.32 11.70 -9.78
N VAL A 27 0.40 11.64 -8.66
CA VAL A 27 1.84 11.92 -8.60
C VAL A 27 2.59 10.62 -8.91
N PHE A 28 3.34 10.60 -10.01
CA PHE A 28 4.21 9.48 -10.35
C PHE A 28 5.58 9.65 -9.72
N VAL A 29 6.08 8.61 -9.09
CA VAL A 29 7.45 8.55 -8.58
C VAL A 29 8.25 7.61 -9.46
N PHE A 30 9.10 8.17 -10.30
CA PHE A 30 9.99 7.40 -11.18
C PHE A 30 11.27 7.03 -10.42
N ASP A 31 11.41 5.74 -10.11
CA ASP A 31 12.58 5.21 -9.42
C ASP A 31 13.64 4.74 -10.41
N ARG A 32 14.68 5.53 -10.56
CA ARG A 32 15.86 5.25 -11.41
C ARG A 32 15.50 4.94 -12.86
N CYS A 33 14.46 5.57 -13.37
CA CYS A 33 14.06 5.52 -14.76
C CYS A 33 13.63 6.92 -15.23
N GLU A 34 13.58 7.10 -16.54
CA GLU A 34 13.17 8.38 -17.11
C GLU A 34 11.67 8.61 -16.92
N PRO A 35 11.26 9.83 -16.54
CA PRO A 35 9.85 10.17 -16.43
C PRO A 35 9.18 10.19 -17.79
N VAL A 36 7.86 10.05 -17.78
CA VAL A 36 7.01 10.32 -18.94
C VAL A 36 6.61 11.79 -18.90
N ASP A 37 6.68 12.47 -20.04
CA ASP A 37 6.18 13.84 -20.18
C ASP A 37 4.67 13.92 -19.91
N ASP A 38 4.19 15.10 -19.56
CA ASP A 38 2.78 15.40 -19.30
C ASP A 38 2.15 14.72 -18.06
N CYS A 39 2.94 14.33 -17.07
CA CYS A 39 2.41 13.89 -15.78
C CYS A 39 3.07 14.65 -14.61
N VAL A 40 2.35 14.81 -13.51
CA VAL A 40 2.94 15.29 -12.24
C VAL A 40 3.86 14.19 -11.72
N HIS A 41 5.15 14.49 -11.56
CA HIS A 41 6.11 13.46 -11.17
C HIS A 41 7.24 13.95 -10.27
N VAL A 42 7.83 13.00 -9.58
CA VAL A 42 9.09 13.12 -8.83
C VAL A 42 10.04 12.03 -9.34
N VAL A 43 11.30 12.36 -9.52
CA VAL A 43 12.32 11.39 -9.95
C VAL A 43 13.26 11.07 -8.79
N ASN A 44 13.31 9.79 -8.41
CA ASN A 44 14.35 9.30 -7.52
C ASN A 44 15.54 8.80 -8.34
N ARG A 45 16.70 9.38 -8.10
CA ARG A 45 17.97 8.98 -8.73
C ARG A 45 18.94 8.32 -7.75
N ASP A 46 18.61 8.31 -6.44
CA ASP A 46 19.51 7.89 -5.39
C ASP A 46 19.36 6.40 -5.05
N GLY A 47 20.47 5.79 -4.73
CA GLY A 47 20.56 4.55 -3.99
C GLY A 47 20.53 3.25 -4.79
N ASP A 48 21.10 2.25 -4.16
CA ASP A 48 21.04 0.84 -4.55
C ASP A 48 19.93 0.14 -3.80
N GLY A 49 19.15 -0.70 -4.46
CA GLY A 49 18.10 -1.48 -3.84
C GLY A 49 16.67 -0.98 -4.10
N PHE A 50 15.70 -1.77 -3.68
CA PHE A 50 14.29 -1.46 -3.78
C PHE A 50 13.81 -0.79 -2.49
N LEU A 51 13.31 0.43 -2.59
CA LEU A 51 12.92 1.27 -1.46
C LEU A 51 11.44 1.68 -1.58
N ALA A 52 10.55 0.69 -1.70
CA ALA A 52 9.13 0.95 -2.00
C ALA A 52 8.48 1.94 -1.02
N GLY A 53 8.65 1.75 0.28
CA GLY A 53 8.12 2.66 1.29
C GLY A 53 8.67 4.08 1.14
N ARG A 54 9.99 4.22 0.94
CA ARG A 54 10.62 5.54 0.72
C ARG A 54 10.13 6.21 -0.56
N MET A 55 9.91 5.46 -1.64
CA MET A 55 9.38 6.02 -2.88
C MET A 55 7.96 6.54 -2.70
N ARG A 56 7.14 5.82 -1.97
CA ARG A 56 5.78 6.26 -1.62
C ARG A 56 5.80 7.50 -0.74
N ASP A 57 6.69 7.55 0.26
CA ASP A 57 6.88 8.75 1.09
C ASP A 57 7.30 9.97 0.26
N LEU A 58 8.22 9.79 -0.68
CA LEU A 58 8.69 10.86 -1.57
C LEU A 58 7.54 11.43 -2.43
N GLY A 59 6.70 10.56 -2.98
CA GLY A 59 5.51 11.00 -3.74
C GLY A 59 4.43 11.63 -2.86
N ALA A 60 4.41 11.29 -1.58
CA ALA A 60 3.46 11.81 -0.60
C ALA A 60 3.94 13.07 0.13
N GLU A 61 5.15 13.56 -0.16
CA GLU A 61 5.72 14.73 0.51
C GLU A 61 4.82 15.97 0.33
N GLY A 62 4.53 16.65 1.43
CA GLY A 62 3.66 17.83 1.45
C GLY A 62 2.16 17.56 1.27
N ILE A 63 1.74 16.32 1.03
CA ILE A 63 0.30 15.98 0.92
C ILE A 63 -0.28 15.83 2.32
N ASP A 64 -1.23 16.71 2.68
CA ASP A 64 -2.05 16.63 3.90
C ASP A 64 -3.50 16.30 3.52
N ASP A 65 -3.72 15.11 2.98
CA ASP A 65 -4.99 14.63 2.45
C ASP A 65 -5.04 13.09 2.57
N ASP A 66 -6.17 12.48 2.20
CA ASP A 66 -6.24 11.04 1.93
C ASP A 66 -5.31 10.66 0.79
N ILE A 67 -4.63 9.52 0.91
CA ILE A 67 -3.66 9.07 -0.10
C ILE A 67 -3.99 7.65 -0.57
N LEU A 68 -4.03 7.48 -1.89
CA LEU A 68 -4.08 6.18 -2.56
C LEU A 68 -2.70 5.86 -3.13
N PHE A 69 -2.04 4.83 -2.59
CA PHE A 69 -0.77 4.31 -3.10
C PHE A 69 -1.02 3.19 -4.10
N LEU A 70 -0.30 3.20 -5.22
CA LEU A 70 -0.35 2.17 -6.25
C LEU A 70 1.06 1.85 -6.77
N ASP A 71 1.28 0.60 -7.14
CA ASP A 71 2.44 0.25 -7.96
C ASP A 71 2.14 0.52 -9.44
N GLY A 72 3.16 0.92 -10.20
CA GLY A 72 3.01 1.43 -11.56
C GLY A 72 2.38 0.47 -12.57
N ASP A 73 2.51 -0.85 -12.34
CA ASP A 73 1.92 -1.91 -13.16
C ASP A 73 0.59 -2.46 -12.60
N LYS A 74 0.04 -1.87 -11.55
CA LYS A 74 -1.17 -2.35 -10.86
C LYS A 74 -2.37 -1.46 -11.18
N VAL A 75 -2.85 -1.55 -12.42
CA VAL A 75 -3.96 -0.72 -12.92
C VAL A 75 -5.28 -1.18 -12.33
N PRO A 76 -6.08 -0.28 -11.70
CA PRO A 76 -7.42 -0.62 -11.21
C PRO A 76 -8.36 -1.13 -12.32
N MET A 77 -9.02 -2.25 -12.06
CA MET A 77 -10.03 -2.86 -12.95
C MET A 77 -11.44 -2.49 -12.46
N GLY A 78 -11.75 -1.23 -12.45
CA GLY A 78 -13.01 -0.66 -11.97
C GLY A 78 -12.80 0.72 -11.38
N ASP A 79 -13.87 1.31 -10.90
CA ASP A 79 -13.84 2.66 -10.32
C ASP A 79 -13.37 2.60 -8.86
N ILE A 80 -12.05 2.64 -8.68
CA ILE A 80 -11.42 2.62 -7.35
C ILE A 80 -11.74 3.88 -6.55
N VAL A 81 -11.95 5.01 -7.22
CA VAL A 81 -12.28 6.28 -6.57
C VAL A 81 -13.66 6.20 -5.95
N ALA A 82 -14.66 5.77 -6.71
CA ALA A 82 -16.02 5.57 -6.22
C ALA A 82 -16.08 4.48 -5.12
N ASP A 83 -15.26 3.43 -5.22
CA ASP A 83 -15.17 2.41 -4.17
C ASP A 83 -14.67 3.02 -2.86
N ILE A 84 -13.58 3.78 -2.88
CA ILE A 84 -13.03 4.49 -1.70
C ILE A 84 -14.08 5.45 -1.13
N GLU A 85 -14.69 6.28 -1.96
CA GLU A 85 -15.70 7.24 -1.50
C GLU A 85 -16.88 6.57 -0.78
N SER A 86 -17.29 5.40 -1.26
CA SER A 86 -18.38 4.62 -0.64
C SER A 86 -18.01 4.00 0.72
N LEU A 87 -16.73 3.89 1.03
CA LEU A 87 -16.17 3.27 2.23
C LEU A 87 -15.57 4.30 3.19
N ASN A 88 -15.38 5.54 2.73
CA ASN A 88 -14.86 6.63 3.56
C ASN A 88 -15.80 6.88 4.76
N GLY A 89 -15.19 7.01 5.94
CA GLY A 89 -15.92 7.10 7.21
C GLY A 89 -16.34 5.73 7.81
N LEU A 90 -16.27 4.65 7.03
CA LEU A 90 -16.43 3.28 7.55
C LEU A 90 -15.08 2.62 7.85
N TYR A 91 -14.07 2.95 7.05
CA TYR A 91 -12.69 2.48 7.18
C TYR A 91 -11.72 3.66 7.10
N ASP A 92 -10.55 3.48 7.70
CA ASP A 92 -9.46 4.47 7.71
C ASP A 92 -8.32 4.05 6.77
N CYS A 93 -8.29 2.76 6.43
CA CYS A 93 -7.34 2.17 5.49
C CYS A 93 -8.05 1.07 4.68
N ILE A 94 -7.85 1.05 3.37
CA ILE A 94 -8.43 0.05 2.48
C ILE A 94 -7.34 -0.53 1.59
N CYS A 95 -7.22 -1.85 1.63
CA CYS A 95 -6.30 -2.59 0.78
C CYS A 95 -7.03 -3.17 -0.43
N TYR A 96 -6.35 -3.23 -1.56
CA TYR A 96 -6.83 -3.81 -2.81
C TYR A 96 -5.91 -4.93 -3.29
N GLY A 97 -6.46 -6.03 -3.76
CA GLY A 97 -5.71 -7.18 -4.21
C GLY A 97 -5.51 -7.23 -5.72
N ILE A 98 -4.44 -7.92 -6.10
CA ILE A 98 -4.12 -8.22 -7.50
C ILE A 98 -4.98 -9.40 -7.98
N GLU A 99 -5.54 -9.29 -9.17
CA GLU A 99 -6.32 -10.38 -9.77
C GLU A 99 -5.47 -11.64 -9.95
N GLY A 100 -6.02 -12.80 -9.57
CA GLY A 100 -5.33 -14.08 -9.69
C GLY A 100 -4.28 -14.37 -8.62
N SER A 101 -4.05 -13.47 -7.65
CA SER A 101 -3.17 -13.76 -6.53
C SER A 101 -3.72 -14.87 -5.63
N LEU A 102 -2.84 -15.65 -5.02
CA LEU A 102 -3.23 -16.71 -4.08
C LEU A 102 -3.97 -16.13 -2.87
N GLU A 103 -3.52 -14.97 -2.40
CA GLU A 103 -4.13 -14.22 -1.32
C GLU A 103 -5.52 -13.75 -1.67
N HIS A 104 -5.71 -13.26 -2.90
CA HIS A 104 -7.03 -12.87 -3.39
C HIS A 104 -7.99 -14.06 -3.38
N SER A 105 -7.53 -15.25 -3.76
CA SER A 105 -8.33 -16.47 -3.72
C SER A 105 -8.68 -16.90 -2.30
N ARG A 106 -7.73 -16.76 -1.35
CA ARG A 106 -7.98 -17.01 0.08
C ARG A 106 -8.96 -16.00 0.67
N LEU A 107 -8.75 -14.72 0.42
CA LEU A 107 -9.66 -13.67 0.87
C LEU A 107 -11.07 -13.85 0.30
N ARG A 108 -11.20 -14.23 -0.97
CA ARG A 108 -12.50 -14.59 -1.56
C ARG A 108 -13.18 -15.75 -0.84
N SER A 109 -12.44 -16.76 -0.38
CA SER A 109 -13.04 -17.87 0.37
C SER A 109 -13.54 -17.42 1.75
N PHE A 110 -12.82 -16.56 2.43
CA PHE A 110 -13.28 -15.93 3.69
C PHE A 110 -14.51 -15.06 3.48
N MET A 111 -14.57 -14.31 2.39
CA MET A 111 -15.68 -13.39 2.11
C MET A 111 -16.97 -14.08 1.70
N ARG A 112 -16.91 -15.26 1.09
CA ARG A 112 -18.11 -16.06 0.79
C ARG A 112 -18.89 -16.42 2.05
N GLU A 113 -18.23 -16.44 3.19
CA GLU A 113 -18.87 -16.72 4.48
C GLU A 113 -19.52 -15.50 5.13
N ASP A 114 -19.05 -14.25 4.81
CA ASP A 114 -19.54 -13.00 5.46
C ASP A 114 -20.16 -11.96 4.53
N GLY A 115 -20.38 -12.27 3.33
CA GLY A 115 -20.68 -11.56 2.10
C GLY A 115 -21.66 -10.39 2.05
N ARG A 116 -21.62 -9.40 2.91
CA ARG A 116 -22.56 -8.26 2.75
C ARG A 116 -22.05 -7.12 1.87
N HIS A 117 -20.74 -6.84 1.78
CA HIS A 117 -20.30 -5.63 1.07
C HIS A 117 -19.00 -5.77 0.25
N GLY A 118 -18.47 -6.97 0.04
CA GLY A 118 -17.18 -7.10 -0.63
C GLY A 118 -16.00 -6.53 0.17
N ILE A 119 -16.17 -6.35 1.47
CA ILE A 119 -15.15 -5.86 2.40
C ILE A 119 -14.92 -6.90 3.48
N VAL A 120 -13.66 -7.19 3.75
CA VAL A 120 -13.24 -7.95 4.93
C VAL A 120 -12.74 -6.95 5.96
N ASP A 121 -13.47 -6.85 7.07
CA ASP A 121 -13.02 -6.11 8.25
C ASP A 121 -12.16 -7.05 9.11
N TRP A 122 -10.86 -6.82 9.11
CA TRP A 122 -9.91 -7.67 9.83
C TRP A 122 -10.08 -7.61 11.35
N GLN A 123 -10.41 -6.43 11.88
CA GLN A 123 -10.56 -6.24 13.31
C GLN A 123 -11.84 -6.87 13.84
N ALA A 124 -12.92 -6.81 13.07
CA ALA A 124 -14.18 -7.44 13.43
C ALA A 124 -14.06 -8.98 13.51
N ARG A 125 -13.03 -9.56 12.89
CA ARG A 125 -12.75 -11.00 12.94
C ARG A 125 -11.82 -11.44 14.05
N GLY A 126 -11.37 -10.53 14.91
CA GLY A 126 -10.47 -10.83 16.02
C GLY A 126 -9.03 -11.09 15.58
N PHE A 127 -8.66 -10.78 14.31
CA PHE A 127 -7.27 -10.73 13.91
C PHE A 127 -6.66 -9.45 14.47
N PRO A 128 -5.63 -9.52 15.32
CA PRO A 128 -5.03 -8.33 15.92
C PRO A 128 -4.24 -7.48 14.91
N TYR A 129 -4.12 -7.92 13.66
CA TYR A 129 -3.36 -7.25 12.61
C TYR A 129 -3.89 -7.62 11.23
N ALA A 130 -3.77 -6.71 10.28
CA ALA A 130 -4.07 -6.97 8.88
C ALA A 130 -2.99 -7.90 8.28
N TYR A 131 -3.36 -9.13 8.00
CA TYR A 131 -2.50 -10.03 7.24
C TYR A 131 -2.85 -9.87 5.77
N GLY A 132 -1.86 -9.49 4.95
CA GLY A 132 -2.06 -9.27 3.51
C GLY A 132 -2.51 -7.86 3.15
N CYS A 133 -2.06 -6.86 3.90
CA CYS A 133 -2.09 -5.48 3.44
C CYS A 133 -1.04 -5.32 2.35
N TYR A 134 -1.43 -4.88 1.17
CA TYR A 134 -0.54 -4.68 0.03
C TYR A 134 -0.55 -3.23 -0.39
N SER A 135 0.60 -2.60 -0.33
CA SER A 135 0.78 -1.23 -0.80
C SER A 135 0.74 -1.09 -2.33
N CYS A 136 0.68 -2.19 -3.06
CA CYS A 136 0.39 -2.16 -4.50
C CYS A 136 -1.00 -1.58 -4.82
N GLY A 137 -1.90 -1.56 -3.83
CA GLY A 137 -3.15 -0.83 -3.83
C GLY A 137 -3.59 -0.58 -2.39
N LEU A 138 -3.26 0.60 -1.86
CA LEU A 138 -3.49 0.96 -0.46
C LEU A 138 -4.02 2.40 -0.37
N TRP A 139 -5.27 2.55 0.06
CA TRP A 139 -5.79 3.84 0.46
C TRP A 139 -5.67 4.03 1.97
N VAL A 140 -5.26 5.23 2.38
CA VAL A 140 -5.11 5.63 3.78
C VAL A 140 -5.77 7.00 3.96
N CYS A 141 -6.67 7.13 4.92
CA CYS A 141 -7.34 8.40 5.22
C CYS A 141 -6.35 9.42 5.83
N ARG A 142 -6.69 10.69 5.72
CA ARG A 142 -5.85 11.81 6.17
C ARG A 142 -5.41 11.69 7.64
N ASP A 143 -6.32 11.30 8.53
CA ASP A 143 -5.99 11.20 9.96
C ASP A 143 -5.03 10.04 10.23
N ALA A 144 -5.18 8.93 9.53
CA ALA A 144 -4.24 7.82 9.57
C ALA A 144 -2.87 8.22 8.99
N VAL A 145 -2.84 8.97 7.88
CA VAL A 145 -1.59 9.52 7.30
C VAL A 145 -0.85 10.40 8.33
N ARG A 146 -1.58 11.30 9.00
CA ARG A 146 -1.01 12.16 10.04
C ARG A 146 -0.45 11.35 11.22
N LYS A 147 -1.20 10.32 11.64
CA LYS A 147 -0.77 9.44 12.73
C LYS A 147 0.49 8.65 12.38
N LEU A 148 0.56 8.09 11.19
CA LEU A 148 1.76 7.40 10.71
C LEU A 148 2.97 8.34 10.66
N ARG A 149 2.80 9.58 10.19
CA ARG A 149 3.89 10.57 10.20
C ARG A 149 4.35 10.93 11.62
N GLU A 150 3.43 11.03 12.56
CA GLU A 150 3.77 11.23 13.98
C GLU A 150 4.62 10.08 14.52
N LEU A 151 4.23 8.84 14.23
CA LEU A 151 4.94 7.63 14.69
C LEU A 151 6.31 7.45 14.03
N ASN A 152 6.43 7.79 12.75
CA ASN A 152 7.57 7.46 11.89
C ASN A 152 8.48 8.66 11.58
N GLY A 153 8.47 9.70 12.43
CA GLY A 153 9.37 10.85 12.27
C GLY A 153 9.15 11.65 10.99
N GLY A 154 7.89 11.85 10.59
CA GLY A 154 7.46 12.58 9.40
C GLY A 154 7.18 11.70 8.18
N ARG A 155 7.38 10.40 8.26
CA ARG A 155 7.17 9.42 7.19
C ARG A 155 5.88 8.64 7.39
N ILE A 156 5.28 8.16 6.29
CA ILE A 156 4.11 7.26 6.33
C ILE A 156 4.58 5.82 6.53
N PHE A 157 5.65 5.41 5.86
CA PHE A 157 6.24 4.08 5.98
C PHE A 157 7.42 4.08 6.96
N HIS A 158 7.46 3.08 7.83
CA HIS A 158 8.47 3.00 8.88
C HIS A 158 9.89 2.78 8.30
N PRO A 159 10.89 3.61 8.68
CA PRO A 159 12.22 3.61 8.07
C PRO A 159 13.03 2.32 8.27
N ALA A 160 12.67 1.47 9.23
CA ALA A 160 13.32 0.17 9.41
C ALA A 160 13.17 -0.79 8.23
N PHE A 161 12.25 -0.50 7.30
CA PHE A 161 12.05 -1.28 6.08
C PHE A 161 12.77 -0.69 4.86
N ASP A 162 13.53 0.39 5.04
CA ASP A 162 14.36 0.93 3.97
C ASP A 162 15.49 -0.03 3.60
N GLY A 163 15.71 -0.20 2.31
CA GLY A 163 16.80 -1.03 1.79
C GLY A 163 16.50 -2.51 1.66
N THR A 164 15.33 -2.97 2.09
CA THR A 164 14.89 -4.36 1.95
C THR A 164 13.50 -4.42 1.32
N TRP A 165 13.13 -5.56 0.74
CA TRP A 165 11.87 -5.73 0.04
C TRP A 165 10.80 -6.34 0.94
N GLY A 166 9.61 -5.72 0.98
CA GLY A 166 8.39 -6.28 1.59
C GLY A 166 8.19 -5.92 3.07
N ASP A 167 7.01 -6.22 3.57
CA ASP A 167 6.50 -6.02 4.93
C ASP A 167 6.34 -4.57 5.41
N GLU A 168 6.77 -3.55 4.66
CA GLU A 168 6.56 -2.15 5.01
C GLU A 168 5.07 -1.80 5.10
N ASP A 169 4.27 -2.38 4.20
CA ASP A 169 2.81 -2.23 4.14
C ASP A 169 2.09 -3.01 5.23
N ASN A 170 2.54 -4.22 5.51
CA ASN A 170 2.00 -5.02 6.59
C ASN A 170 2.28 -4.37 7.95
N PHE A 171 3.46 -3.76 8.13
CA PHE A 171 3.78 -3.06 9.37
C PHE A 171 2.98 -1.76 9.51
N LEU A 172 2.79 -1.02 8.43
CA LEU A 172 1.89 0.15 8.40
C LEU A 172 0.48 -0.24 8.90
N ALA A 173 -0.05 -1.37 8.44
CA ALA A 173 -1.34 -1.86 8.91
C ALA A 173 -1.31 -2.25 10.40
N ASP A 174 -0.21 -2.82 10.88
CA ASP A 174 -0.03 -3.08 12.32
C ASP A 174 -0.06 -1.77 13.13
N GLU A 175 0.69 -0.74 12.71
CA GLU A 175 0.70 0.58 13.37
C GLU A 175 -0.70 1.19 13.40
N LEU A 176 -1.43 1.16 12.30
CA LEU A 176 -2.80 1.66 12.23
C LEU A 176 -3.72 0.87 13.15
N GLY A 177 -3.70 -0.46 13.08
CA GLY A 177 -4.54 -1.32 13.91
C GLY A 177 -4.32 -1.11 15.40
N TYR A 178 -3.06 -1.02 15.85
CA TYR A 178 -2.73 -0.74 17.26
C TYR A 178 -3.12 0.66 17.72
N ASN A 179 -3.24 1.60 16.81
CA ASN A 179 -3.70 2.96 17.10
C ASN A 179 -5.23 3.13 16.90
N GLY A 180 -5.96 2.03 16.73
CA GLY A 180 -7.43 2.02 16.72
C GLY A 180 -8.07 2.38 15.37
N PHE A 181 -7.28 2.50 14.28
CA PHE A 181 -7.80 2.73 12.94
C PHE A 181 -8.40 1.44 12.36
N ARG A 182 -9.45 1.59 11.58
CA ARG A 182 -10.17 0.47 10.95
C ARG A 182 -9.59 0.18 9.58
N ILE A 183 -9.22 -1.10 9.38
CA ILE A 183 -8.59 -1.56 8.16
C ILE A 183 -9.54 -2.53 7.45
N GLY A 184 -9.83 -2.26 6.18
CA GLY A 184 -10.64 -3.10 5.33
C GLY A 184 -9.87 -3.60 4.10
N TYR A 185 -10.33 -4.70 3.56
CA TYR A 185 -9.87 -5.21 2.27
C TYR A 185 -11.04 -5.22 1.29
N SER A 186 -10.96 -4.43 0.22
CA SER A 186 -12.00 -4.39 -0.81
C SER A 186 -11.72 -5.44 -1.90
N THR A 187 -12.76 -6.17 -2.29
CA THR A 187 -12.71 -7.06 -3.45
C THR A 187 -13.63 -6.59 -4.57
N ARG A 188 -14.25 -5.44 -4.40
CA ARG A 188 -15.13 -4.84 -5.41
C ARG A 188 -14.33 -4.31 -6.59
N VAL A 189 -13.14 -3.78 -6.33
CA VAL A 189 -12.17 -3.38 -7.33
C VAL A 189 -10.93 -4.27 -7.21
N ARG A 190 -10.39 -4.70 -8.34
CA ARG A 190 -9.17 -5.49 -8.43
C ARG A 190 -8.12 -4.70 -9.16
N LEU A 191 -6.88 -5.08 -8.96
CA LEU A 191 -5.75 -4.52 -9.68
C LEU A 191 -5.31 -5.51 -10.76
N ALA A 192 -5.28 -5.08 -12.01
CA ALA A 192 -4.63 -5.83 -13.08
C ALA A 192 -3.11 -5.70 -12.91
N GLY A 193 -2.38 -6.76 -13.22
CA GLY A 193 -0.92 -6.75 -13.20
C GLY A 193 -0.34 -8.10 -12.83
N SER A 194 0.93 -8.29 -13.16
CA SER A 194 1.67 -9.49 -12.76
C SER A 194 2.38 -9.28 -11.43
N PHE A 195 2.61 -10.34 -10.67
CA PHE A 195 3.63 -10.32 -9.65
C PHE A 195 4.97 -10.12 -10.35
N GLY A 196 5.58 -8.95 -10.14
CA GLY A 196 6.76 -8.54 -10.87
C GLY A 196 7.91 -9.55 -10.77
N SER A 197 8.70 -9.59 -11.81
CA SER A 197 9.91 -10.39 -11.98
C SER A 197 11.09 -9.87 -11.15
N CYS A 198 10.98 -9.82 -9.82
CA CYS A 198 12.19 -9.70 -9.02
C CYS A 198 12.89 -11.06 -8.92
N ASP A 199 14.20 -11.05 -8.79
CA ASP A 199 14.98 -12.24 -8.48
C ASP A 199 14.42 -12.88 -7.20
N ASP A 200 13.93 -14.11 -7.29
CA ASP A 200 13.25 -14.82 -6.20
C ASP A 200 14.13 -14.95 -4.95
N LYS A 201 15.46 -14.95 -5.11
CA LYS A 201 16.39 -14.98 -4.00
C LYS A 201 16.46 -13.66 -3.24
N GLN A 202 16.54 -12.52 -3.95
CA GLN A 202 16.54 -11.20 -3.32
C GLN A 202 15.23 -10.93 -2.59
N LYS A 203 14.11 -11.39 -3.13
CA LYS A 203 12.81 -11.33 -2.46
C LYS A 203 12.82 -12.14 -1.17
N PHE A 204 13.30 -13.37 -1.21
CA PHE A 204 13.28 -14.28 -0.06
C PHE A 204 14.17 -13.78 1.07
N ASP A 205 15.38 -13.33 0.75
CA ASP A 205 16.33 -12.82 1.74
C ASP A 205 15.82 -11.50 2.37
N GLY A 206 15.29 -10.59 1.57
CA GLY A 206 14.67 -9.34 2.02
C GLY A 206 13.43 -9.59 2.87
N PHE A 207 12.54 -10.47 2.42
CA PHE A 207 11.31 -10.82 3.13
C PHE A 207 11.61 -11.42 4.51
N THR A 208 12.61 -12.30 4.63
CA THR A 208 13.00 -12.88 5.92
C THR A 208 13.53 -11.83 6.88
N ALA A 209 14.39 -10.91 6.41
CA ALA A 209 14.93 -9.83 7.23
C ALA A 209 13.82 -8.89 7.72
N ASN A 210 12.91 -8.51 6.85
CA ASN A 210 11.79 -7.62 7.18
C ASN A 210 10.76 -8.28 8.10
N PHE A 211 10.48 -9.56 7.93
CA PHE A 211 9.64 -10.30 8.84
C PHE A 211 10.19 -10.30 10.28
N ILE A 212 11.50 -10.47 10.44
CA ILE A 212 12.17 -10.36 11.76
C ILE A 212 12.05 -8.93 12.30
N ASN A 213 12.28 -7.90 11.48
CA ASN A 213 12.14 -6.52 11.88
C ASN A 213 10.69 -6.22 12.32
N ARG A 214 9.72 -6.68 11.58
CA ARG A 214 8.29 -6.54 11.92
C ARG A 214 7.95 -7.17 13.26
N ILE A 215 8.43 -8.38 13.55
CA ILE A 215 8.21 -9.04 14.85
C ILE A 215 8.81 -8.21 16.00
N ARG A 216 10.01 -7.64 15.82
CA ARG A 216 10.65 -6.79 16.84
C ARG A 216 9.84 -5.52 17.08
N LEU A 217 9.50 -4.81 16.03
CA LEU A 217 8.73 -3.56 16.11
C LEU A 217 7.33 -3.77 16.70
N ARG A 218 6.68 -4.91 16.41
CA ARG A 218 5.41 -5.27 17.07
C ARG A 218 5.52 -5.41 18.59
N ARG A 219 6.62 -5.94 19.11
CA ARG A 219 6.85 -6.02 20.55
C ARG A 219 6.88 -4.63 21.16
N ASP A 220 7.55 -3.69 20.50
CA ASP A 220 7.64 -2.30 20.95
C ASP A 220 6.26 -1.63 20.94
N LEU A 221 5.47 -1.84 19.88
CA LEU A 221 4.08 -1.36 19.81
C LEU A 221 3.18 -1.93 20.90
N LEU A 222 3.37 -3.20 21.25
CA LEU A 222 2.58 -3.87 22.30
C LEU A 222 3.02 -3.51 23.72
N GLY A 223 4.14 -2.80 23.90
CA GLY A 223 4.75 -2.55 25.20
C GLY A 223 5.14 -3.86 25.91
N ALA A 224 5.37 -4.95 25.17
CA ALA A 224 5.76 -6.22 25.72
C ALA A 224 7.22 -6.14 26.21
N PRO A 225 7.53 -6.60 27.42
CA PRO A 225 8.90 -6.65 27.91
C PRO A 225 9.74 -7.55 27.00
N ALA A 226 11.00 -7.13 26.80
CA ALA A 226 12.00 -7.82 25.98
C ALA A 226 12.27 -9.25 26.46
#